data_004273711f7415fc1c6d5c52517cf18f
#
_entry.id   004273711f7415fc1c6d5c52517cf18f
#
_cell.length_a   1.000
_cell.length_b   1.000
_cell.length_c   1.000
_cell.angle_alpha   90.00
_cell.angle_beta   90.00
_cell.angle_gamma   90.00
#
_symmetry.space_group_name_H-M   'P 1'
#
loop_
_entity.id
_entity.type
_entity.pdbx_description
1 polymer ?
#
loop_
_entity_poly.entity_id
_entity_poly.type
_entity_poly.pdbx_seq_one_letter_code
_entity_poly.pdbx_strand_id
1 'polypeptide(L)'
;TFPLGIGREGWGSPVGNTRISAMTSNPAWYPPQSIRDEHAADGDPLPKVVPPGPDNPLGPYKMSLALPGYLIHGSNKKFGIGMRVSHGCFRMLNHNVLELAKMVKVGTPVRIVDEPYKFGVSEGKVYLEAHAPLEEGDQQTLTLMDKHAVVINTLLKRDDAAGKLHLDWEMVREIIAGEDGLPIQIAEQRTEVAAQEEQLF
;
A
#
# COMPACT_ATOMS: atom_id res chain seq x y z
N THR A 1 -11.14 2.80 0.83
CA THR A 1 -9.86 2.08 0.69
C THR A 1 -9.93 1.18 -0.52
N PHE A 2 -8.82 1.05 -1.25
CA PHE A 2 -8.70 0.18 -2.42
C PHE A 2 -7.39 -0.61 -2.34
N PRO A 3 -7.39 -1.92 -2.58
CA PRO A 3 -6.16 -2.70 -2.65
C PRO A 3 -5.37 -2.35 -3.91
N LEU A 4 -4.04 -2.35 -3.80
CA LEU A 4 -3.11 -2.03 -4.89
C LEU A 4 -2.12 -3.17 -5.10
N GLY A 5 -1.78 -3.45 -6.36
CA GLY A 5 -0.53 -4.13 -6.72
C GLY A 5 0.56 -3.10 -6.94
N ILE A 6 1.76 -3.35 -6.44
CA ILE A 6 2.90 -2.43 -6.46
C ILE A 6 4.10 -3.03 -7.19
N GLY A 7 5.17 -2.26 -7.29
CA GLY A 7 6.43 -2.68 -7.91
C GLY A 7 7.01 -3.95 -7.27
N ARG A 8 7.47 -4.88 -8.11
CA ARG A 8 8.22 -6.05 -7.66
C ARG A 8 9.63 -5.65 -7.23
N GLU A 9 10.34 -6.55 -6.60
CA GLU A 9 11.75 -6.38 -6.25
C GLU A 9 12.59 -5.98 -7.48
N GLY A 10 13.48 -5.00 -7.31
CA GLY A 10 14.24 -4.39 -8.40
C GLY A 10 13.46 -3.43 -9.30
N TRP A 11 12.15 -3.27 -9.11
CA TRP A 11 11.28 -2.35 -9.82
C TRP A 11 10.36 -1.59 -8.85
N GLY A 12 10.92 -1.05 -7.79
CA GLY A 12 10.18 -0.44 -6.69
C GLY A 12 9.26 0.70 -7.11
N SER A 13 8.14 0.77 -6.40
CA SER A 13 7.29 1.96 -6.48
C SER A 13 7.96 3.10 -5.72
N PRO A 14 8.05 4.31 -6.29
CA PRO A 14 8.74 5.43 -5.65
C PRO A 14 8.00 5.90 -4.40
N VAL A 15 8.73 6.21 -3.34
CA VAL A 15 8.21 6.90 -2.16
C VAL A 15 8.36 8.41 -2.34
N GLY A 16 7.35 9.19 -1.94
CA GLY A 16 7.40 10.65 -2.00
C GLY A 16 6.07 11.30 -2.33
N ASN A 17 6.13 12.60 -2.59
CA ASN A 17 4.96 13.40 -2.94
C ASN A 17 4.92 13.68 -4.43
N THR A 18 3.75 13.53 -5.02
CA THR A 18 3.49 13.82 -6.42
C THR A 18 2.05 14.30 -6.61
N ARG A 19 1.54 14.30 -7.82
CA ARG A 19 0.15 14.62 -8.16
C ARG A 19 -0.27 13.89 -9.42
N ILE A 20 -1.57 13.77 -9.63
CA ILE A 20 -2.12 13.31 -10.91
C ILE A 20 -1.85 14.37 -11.97
N SER A 21 -1.12 14.00 -13.04
CA SER A 21 -0.77 14.88 -14.15
C SER A 21 -1.69 14.74 -15.35
N ALA A 22 -2.27 13.56 -15.56
CA ALA A 22 -3.23 13.29 -16.61
C ALA A 22 -4.14 12.12 -16.24
N MET A 23 -5.35 12.10 -16.82
CA MET A 23 -6.34 11.05 -16.64
C MET A 23 -6.85 10.61 -18.02
N THR A 24 -6.88 9.30 -18.29
CA THR A 24 -7.22 8.78 -19.62
C THR A 24 -8.10 7.54 -19.48
N SER A 25 -9.29 7.60 -20.07
CA SER A 25 -10.18 6.44 -20.24
C SER A 25 -9.77 5.63 -21.48
N ASN A 26 -9.92 4.30 -21.41
CA ASN A 26 -9.59 3.37 -22.48
C ASN A 26 -8.21 3.68 -23.12
N PRO A 27 -7.12 3.67 -22.34
CA PRO A 27 -5.82 4.06 -22.83
C PRO A 27 -5.22 3.02 -23.79
N ALA A 28 -4.51 3.47 -24.83
CA ALA A 28 -3.52 2.62 -25.45
C ALA A 28 -2.29 2.51 -24.54
N TRP A 29 -1.63 1.36 -24.54
CA TRP A 29 -0.38 1.16 -23.85
C TRP A 29 0.81 1.16 -24.80
N TYR A 30 1.79 1.96 -24.49
CA TYR A 30 3.07 2.03 -25.18
C TYR A 30 4.13 1.44 -24.24
N PRO A 31 4.47 0.13 -24.35
CA PRO A 31 5.45 -0.48 -23.46
C PRO A 31 6.78 0.26 -23.51
N PRO A 32 7.36 0.65 -22.35
CA PRO A 32 8.73 1.16 -22.30
C PRO A 32 9.74 0.19 -22.95
N GLN A 33 10.85 0.72 -23.44
CA GLN A 33 11.87 -0.11 -24.10
C GLN A 33 12.38 -1.21 -23.16
N SER A 34 12.65 -0.89 -21.89
CA SER A 34 13.11 -1.85 -20.88
C SER A 34 12.15 -3.03 -20.69
N ILE A 35 10.85 -2.79 -20.71
CA ILE A 35 9.83 -3.85 -20.60
C ILE A 35 9.78 -4.67 -21.87
N ARG A 36 9.94 -4.06 -23.04
CA ARG A 36 10.00 -4.79 -24.31
C ARG A 36 11.22 -5.68 -24.42
N ASP A 37 12.36 -5.20 -23.95
CA ASP A 37 13.62 -5.94 -23.95
C ASP A 37 13.56 -7.15 -23.02
N GLU A 38 12.97 -6.97 -21.82
CA GLU A 38 12.72 -8.05 -20.87
C GLU A 38 11.83 -9.14 -21.50
N HIS A 39 10.66 -8.76 -22.02
CA HIS A 39 9.75 -9.71 -22.66
C HIS A 39 10.38 -10.40 -23.88
N ALA A 40 11.17 -9.67 -24.66
CA ALA A 40 11.87 -10.28 -25.81
C ALA A 40 12.91 -11.32 -25.34
N ALA A 41 13.60 -11.06 -24.23
CA ALA A 41 14.55 -12.03 -23.64
C ALA A 41 13.85 -13.29 -23.13
N ASP A 42 12.60 -13.15 -22.64
CA ASP A 42 11.76 -14.26 -22.18
C ASP A 42 11.06 -15.00 -23.32
N GLY A 43 11.27 -14.59 -24.57
CA GLY A 43 10.68 -15.23 -25.76
C GLY A 43 9.22 -14.82 -26.05
N ASP A 44 8.71 -13.78 -25.38
CA ASP A 44 7.35 -13.22 -25.55
C ASP A 44 7.40 -11.73 -25.95
N PRO A 45 7.86 -11.39 -27.17
CA PRO A 45 8.10 -10.02 -27.58
C PRO A 45 6.80 -9.20 -27.64
N LEU A 46 6.79 -8.06 -26.95
CA LEU A 46 5.66 -7.16 -26.93
C LEU A 46 5.58 -6.27 -28.18
N PRO A 47 4.37 -5.96 -28.67
CA PRO A 47 4.17 -5.00 -29.74
C PRO A 47 4.57 -3.58 -29.27
N LYS A 48 4.86 -2.68 -30.21
CA LYS A 48 5.15 -1.27 -29.89
C LYS A 48 3.96 -0.56 -29.26
N VAL A 49 2.74 -1.00 -29.53
CA VAL A 49 1.49 -0.43 -29.02
C VAL A 49 0.50 -1.57 -28.77
N VAL A 50 -0.11 -1.57 -27.60
CA VAL A 50 -1.29 -2.38 -27.29
C VAL A 50 -2.51 -1.44 -27.32
N PRO A 51 -3.48 -1.66 -28.23
CA PRO A 51 -4.66 -0.81 -28.34
C PRO A 51 -5.54 -0.90 -27.09
N PRO A 52 -6.47 0.04 -26.89
CA PRO A 52 -7.51 -0.10 -25.89
C PRO A 52 -8.29 -1.42 -26.05
N GLY A 53 -8.62 -2.06 -24.95
CA GLY A 53 -9.38 -3.32 -24.98
C GLY A 53 -9.14 -4.19 -23.75
N PRO A 54 -9.80 -5.36 -23.70
CA PRO A 54 -9.73 -6.27 -22.54
C PRO A 54 -8.33 -6.83 -22.30
N ASP A 55 -7.49 -6.93 -23.33
CA ASP A 55 -6.13 -7.44 -23.24
C ASP A 55 -5.10 -6.36 -22.89
N ASN A 56 -5.52 -5.08 -22.81
CA ASN A 56 -4.61 -4.01 -22.47
C ASN A 56 -4.24 -4.06 -20.97
N PRO A 57 -2.94 -4.14 -20.63
CA PRO A 57 -2.52 -4.27 -19.23
C PRO A 57 -2.79 -3.03 -18.38
N LEU A 58 -3.11 -1.89 -18.98
CA LEU A 58 -3.54 -0.69 -18.24
C LEU A 58 -5.02 -0.72 -17.85
N GLY A 59 -5.78 -1.68 -18.36
CA GLY A 59 -7.23 -1.77 -18.12
C GLY A 59 -8.02 -0.61 -18.73
N PRO A 60 -9.22 -0.33 -18.19
CA PRO A 60 -10.13 0.67 -18.76
C PRO A 60 -9.75 2.12 -18.43
N TYR A 61 -8.81 2.34 -17.48
CA TYR A 61 -8.46 3.67 -17.02
C TYR A 61 -7.04 3.75 -16.52
N LYS A 62 -6.37 4.88 -16.78
CA LYS A 62 -5.08 5.24 -16.19
C LYS A 62 -5.05 6.67 -15.69
N MET A 63 -4.32 6.90 -14.63
CA MET A 63 -3.93 8.21 -14.09
C MET A 63 -2.42 8.30 -14.11
N SER A 64 -1.86 9.23 -14.89
CA SER A 64 -0.42 9.50 -14.91
C SER A 64 -0.04 10.34 -13.70
N LEU A 65 1.08 10.02 -13.09
CA LEU A 65 1.66 10.82 -12.00
C LEU A 65 2.62 11.87 -12.58
N ALA A 66 2.86 12.94 -11.83
CA ALA A 66 3.91 13.91 -12.17
C ALA A 66 5.33 13.36 -11.90
N LEU A 67 5.44 12.07 -11.70
CA LEU A 67 6.65 11.27 -11.71
C LEU A 67 6.70 10.54 -13.06
N PRO A 68 7.69 10.81 -13.93
CA PRO A 68 7.78 10.20 -15.26
C PRO A 68 7.79 8.67 -15.20
N GLY A 69 6.94 8.04 -15.99
CA GLY A 69 6.85 6.59 -16.09
C GLY A 69 5.93 5.91 -15.06
N TYR A 70 5.45 6.63 -14.05
CA TYR A 70 4.59 6.02 -13.01
C TYR A 70 3.11 6.33 -13.22
N LEU A 71 2.30 5.30 -13.06
CA LEU A 71 0.85 5.33 -13.30
C LEU A 71 0.09 4.69 -12.14
N ILE A 72 -1.14 5.14 -11.93
CA ILE A 72 -2.19 4.38 -11.24
C ILE A 72 -3.14 3.92 -12.34
N HIS A 73 -3.40 2.60 -12.46
CA HIS A 73 -4.14 2.07 -13.61
C HIS A 73 -4.90 0.78 -13.27
N GLY A 74 -5.83 0.42 -14.12
CA GLY A 74 -6.52 -0.86 -14.08
C GLY A 74 -5.62 -2.05 -14.48
N SER A 75 -6.23 -3.16 -14.86
CA SER A 75 -5.47 -4.34 -15.26
C SER A 75 -6.30 -5.24 -16.18
N ASN A 76 -5.65 -5.94 -17.11
CA ASN A 76 -6.23 -7.06 -17.83
C ASN A 76 -6.20 -8.37 -17.00
N LYS A 77 -5.49 -8.38 -15.86
CA LYS A 77 -5.34 -9.54 -14.98
C LYS A 77 -5.92 -9.20 -13.61
N LYS A 78 -6.75 -10.08 -13.05
CA LYS A 78 -7.26 -9.97 -11.67
C LYS A 78 -6.19 -10.32 -10.63
N PHE A 79 -5.22 -11.13 -11.03
CA PHE A 79 -4.09 -11.55 -10.20
C PHE A 79 -3.10 -10.40 -9.98
N GLY A 80 -2.48 -10.36 -8.80
CA GLY A 80 -1.42 -9.41 -8.46
C GLY A 80 -1.88 -8.11 -7.78
N ILE A 81 -3.18 -7.97 -7.48
CA ILE A 81 -3.67 -6.90 -6.59
C ILE A 81 -3.40 -7.33 -5.15
N GLY A 82 -2.82 -6.43 -4.35
CA GLY A 82 -2.30 -6.74 -3.01
C GLY A 82 -0.89 -7.36 -3.01
N MET A 83 -0.23 -7.42 -4.18
CA MET A 83 1.06 -8.10 -4.33
C MET A 83 2.11 -7.19 -4.98
N ARG A 84 3.38 -7.57 -4.87
CA ARG A 84 4.54 -6.95 -5.55
C ARG A 84 4.76 -7.61 -6.91
N VAL A 85 4.15 -7.08 -7.99
CA VAL A 85 4.13 -7.73 -9.31
C VAL A 85 4.32 -6.79 -10.49
N SER A 86 4.34 -5.48 -10.28
CA SER A 86 4.44 -4.51 -11.37
C SER A 86 5.88 -4.06 -11.62
N HIS A 87 6.08 -3.26 -12.67
CA HIS A 87 7.33 -2.55 -12.94
C HIS A 87 7.32 -1.14 -12.30
N GLY A 88 6.82 -1.04 -11.05
CA GLY A 88 6.78 0.19 -10.27
C GLY A 88 5.43 0.93 -10.30
N CYS A 89 4.54 0.70 -11.25
CA CYS A 89 3.24 1.32 -11.32
C CYS A 89 2.26 0.73 -10.29
N PHE A 90 1.21 1.50 -9.96
CA PHE A 90 0.17 1.13 -9.00
C PHE A 90 -1.00 0.49 -9.76
N ARG A 91 -1.14 -0.82 -9.63
CA ARG A 91 -2.18 -1.60 -10.30
C ARG A 91 -3.42 -1.73 -9.42
N MET A 92 -4.60 -1.54 -10.00
CA MET A 92 -5.89 -1.64 -9.34
C MET A 92 -6.82 -2.63 -10.05
N LEU A 93 -7.82 -3.12 -9.32
CA LEU A 93 -8.97 -3.76 -9.96
C LEU A 93 -9.70 -2.73 -10.85
N ASN A 94 -10.24 -3.17 -11.98
CA ASN A 94 -10.85 -2.27 -12.97
C ASN A 94 -12.03 -1.46 -12.40
N HIS A 95 -12.88 -2.06 -11.59
CA HIS A 95 -13.98 -1.33 -10.93
C HIS A 95 -13.45 -0.29 -9.93
N ASN A 96 -12.36 -0.59 -9.20
CA ASN A 96 -11.76 0.31 -8.23
C ASN A 96 -11.10 1.52 -8.90
N VAL A 97 -10.36 1.34 -10.00
CA VAL A 97 -9.76 2.47 -10.70
C VAL A 97 -10.81 3.39 -11.33
N LEU A 98 -11.93 2.84 -11.81
CA LEU A 98 -13.05 3.61 -12.33
C LEU A 98 -13.78 4.39 -11.22
N GLU A 99 -13.90 3.81 -10.03
CA GLU A 99 -14.47 4.49 -8.87
C GLU A 99 -13.54 5.60 -8.38
N LEU A 100 -12.23 5.30 -8.21
CA LEU A 100 -11.24 6.31 -7.84
C LEU A 100 -11.23 7.48 -8.83
N ALA A 101 -11.33 7.21 -10.12
CA ALA A 101 -11.34 8.24 -11.15
C ALA A 101 -12.51 9.24 -11.03
N LYS A 102 -13.62 8.84 -10.40
CA LYS A 102 -14.75 9.75 -10.12
C LYS A 102 -14.48 10.65 -8.90
N MET A 103 -13.58 10.23 -8.01
CA MET A 103 -13.30 10.92 -6.74
C MET A 103 -12.16 11.92 -6.85
N VAL A 104 -11.32 11.82 -7.90
CA VAL A 104 -10.10 12.62 -8.07
C VAL A 104 -10.10 13.37 -9.41
N LYS A 105 -9.18 14.33 -9.56
CA LYS A 105 -9.01 15.12 -10.79
C LYS A 105 -7.51 15.36 -11.07
N VAL A 106 -7.20 15.83 -12.26
CA VAL A 106 -5.86 16.35 -12.58
C VAL A 106 -5.47 17.41 -11.56
N GLY A 107 -4.26 17.30 -11.02
CA GLY A 107 -3.74 18.15 -9.95
C GLY A 107 -3.97 17.61 -8.53
N THR A 108 -4.81 16.56 -8.34
CA THR A 108 -4.98 15.93 -7.03
C THR A 108 -3.61 15.48 -6.50
N PRO A 109 -3.21 15.92 -5.27
CA PRO A 109 -1.96 15.50 -4.66
C PRO A 109 -1.98 14.00 -4.35
N VAL A 110 -0.86 13.35 -4.55
CA VAL A 110 -0.64 11.92 -4.25
C VAL A 110 0.58 11.82 -3.36
N ARG A 111 0.42 11.20 -2.22
CA ARG A 111 1.51 10.85 -1.31
C ARG A 111 1.73 9.34 -1.37
N ILE A 112 2.92 8.93 -1.75
CA ILE A 112 3.34 7.53 -1.79
C ILE A 112 4.21 7.31 -0.56
N VAL A 113 3.80 6.37 0.28
CA VAL A 113 4.45 6.09 1.55
C VAL A 113 4.76 4.60 1.66
N ASP A 114 5.86 4.28 2.34
CA ASP A 114 6.15 2.95 2.84
C ASP A 114 5.83 2.96 4.34
N GLU A 115 4.68 2.42 4.69
CA GLU A 115 4.19 2.31 6.06
C GLU A 115 3.94 0.83 6.38
N PRO A 116 4.99 0.08 6.75
CA PRO A 116 4.87 -1.36 7.02
C PRO A 116 4.00 -1.64 8.25
N TYR A 117 3.89 -0.69 9.18
CA TYR A 117 3.07 -0.83 10.39
C TYR A 117 1.90 0.15 10.34
N LYS A 118 0.68 -0.39 10.36
CA LYS A 118 -0.54 0.41 10.33
C LYS A 118 -1.39 0.14 11.55
N PHE A 119 -1.96 1.21 12.12
CA PHE A 119 -2.85 1.14 13.25
C PHE A 119 -4.23 1.63 12.84
N GLY A 120 -5.24 0.88 13.24
CA GLY A 120 -6.64 1.24 13.05
C GLY A 120 -7.42 1.15 14.35
N VAL A 121 -8.50 1.93 14.45
CA VAL A 121 -9.49 1.80 15.55
C VAL A 121 -10.85 1.52 14.89
N SER A 122 -11.52 0.48 15.35
CA SER A 122 -12.87 0.12 14.93
C SER A 122 -13.63 -0.35 16.15
N GLU A 123 -14.80 0.24 16.41
CA GLU A 123 -15.68 -0.13 17.52
C GLU A 123 -14.96 -0.17 18.88
N GLY A 124 -14.08 0.80 19.17
CA GLY A 124 -13.31 0.85 20.41
C GLY A 124 -12.16 -0.15 20.50
N LYS A 125 -11.93 -0.95 19.47
CA LYS A 125 -10.82 -1.92 19.37
C LYS A 125 -9.68 -1.35 18.56
N VAL A 126 -8.46 -1.58 19.01
CA VAL A 126 -7.23 -1.16 18.32
C VAL A 126 -6.62 -2.35 17.60
N TYR A 127 -6.31 -2.14 16.34
CA TYR A 127 -5.73 -3.15 15.47
C TYR A 127 -4.35 -2.71 15.00
N LEU A 128 -3.44 -3.68 14.89
CA LEU A 128 -2.14 -3.54 14.26
C LEU A 128 -2.09 -4.45 13.02
N GLU A 129 -1.62 -3.90 11.92
CA GLU A 129 -1.28 -4.60 10.67
C GLU A 129 0.21 -4.41 10.43
N ALA A 130 0.98 -5.49 10.29
CA ALA A 130 2.41 -5.45 10.02
C ALA A 130 2.72 -6.16 8.71
N HIS A 131 3.51 -5.50 7.87
CA HIS A 131 4.04 -6.02 6.60
C HIS A 131 5.56 -6.00 6.65
N ALA A 132 6.19 -6.87 5.88
CA ALA A 132 7.62 -6.76 5.62
C ALA A 132 7.92 -5.39 4.99
N PRO A 133 8.94 -4.64 5.50
CA PRO A 133 9.39 -3.41 4.86
C PRO A 133 9.81 -3.66 3.41
N LEU A 134 9.64 -2.66 2.55
CA LEU A 134 10.15 -2.73 1.19
C LEU A 134 11.69 -2.66 1.24
N GLU A 135 12.34 -3.77 0.96
CA GLU A 135 13.81 -3.79 0.83
C GLU A 135 14.19 -3.24 -0.54
N GLU A 136 14.40 -1.92 -0.63
CA GLU A 136 14.92 -1.28 -1.84
C GLU A 136 15.98 -0.24 -1.47
N GLY A 137 17.19 -0.45 -1.98
CA GLY A 137 18.34 0.41 -1.75
C GLY A 137 19.12 0.07 -0.47
N ASP A 138 20.03 0.98 -0.07
CA ASP A 138 20.90 0.88 1.12
C ASP A 138 20.14 1.01 2.46
N GLN A 139 18.85 0.72 2.49
CA GLN A 139 18.12 0.70 3.75
C GLN A 139 18.56 -0.49 4.57
N GLN A 140 19.21 -0.20 5.69
CA GLN A 140 19.55 -1.18 6.71
C GLN A 140 18.31 -1.97 7.08
N THR A 141 18.35 -3.29 6.92
CA THR A 141 17.29 -4.19 7.39
C THR A 141 17.03 -3.89 8.87
N LEU A 142 15.82 -3.40 9.18
CA LEU A 142 15.46 -3.08 10.54
C LEU A 142 15.54 -4.33 11.41
N THR A 143 16.24 -4.24 12.52
CA THR A 143 16.24 -5.31 13.52
C THR A 143 14.84 -5.40 14.15
N LEU A 144 14.53 -6.53 14.80
CA LEU A 144 13.26 -6.67 15.54
C LEU A 144 13.11 -5.56 16.60
N MET A 145 14.21 -5.11 17.20
CA MET A 145 14.22 -3.97 18.13
C MET A 145 13.83 -2.65 17.46
N ASP A 146 14.34 -2.40 16.26
CA ASP A 146 13.99 -1.19 15.51
C ASP A 146 12.52 -1.21 15.11
N LYS A 147 12.01 -2.37 14.70
CA LYS A 147 10.60 -2.59 14.38
C LYS A 147 9.69 -2.30 15.58
N HIS A 148 10.04 -2.81 16.76
CA HIS A 148 9.33 -2.52 17.99
C HIS A 148 9.36 -1.02 18.33
N ALA A 149 10.51 -0.36 18.18
CA ALA A 149 10.65 1.07 18.45
C ALA A 149 9.75 1.92 17.53
N VAL A 150 9.63 1.55 16.25
CA VAL A 150 8.73 2.22 15.30
C VAL A 150 7.27 2.08 15.75
N VAL A 151 6.85 0.88 16.15
CA VAL A 151 5.49 0.61 16.64
C VAL A 151 5.21 1.40 17.91
N ILE A 152 6.10 1.34 18.90
CA ILE A 152 5.98 2.06 20.17
C ILE A 152 5.89 3.58 19.93
N ASN A 153 6.81 4.14 19.14
CA ASN A 153 6.81 5.57 18.84
C ASN A 153 5.53 6.03 18.10
N THR A 154 4.97 5.17 17.26
CA THR A 154 3.72 5.46 16.54
C THR A 154 2.53 5.46 17.50
N LEU A 155 2.49 4.53 18.46
CA LEU A 155 1.46 4.47 19.50
C LEU A 155 1.58 5.66 20.44
N LEU A 156 2.78 6.04 20.87
CA LEU A 156 3.04 7.20 21.73
C LEU A 156 2.67 8.53 21.08
N LYS A 157 2.84 8.67 19.76
CA LYS A 157 2.44 9.88 19.03
C LYS A 157 0.92 10.04 18.87
N ARG A 158 0.15 9.02 19.10
CA ARG A 158 -1.32 9.08 19.22
C ARG A 158 -1.70 9.38 20.65
N ASP A 159 -1.35 10.54 21.12
CA ASP A 159 -1.28 11.06 22.48
C ASP A 159 -2.47 10.76 23.42
N ASP A 160 -3.67 10.56 22.86
CA ASP A 160 -4.88 10.29 23.65
C ASP A 160 -5.07 8.81 23.99
N ALA A 161 -4.31 7.92 23.37
CA ALA A 161 -4.55 6.48 23.44
C ALA A 161 -3.58 5.74 24.39
N ALA A 162 -2.32 6.19 24.51
CA ALA A 162 -1.28 5.42 25.19
C ALA A 162 -1.50 5.24 26.72
N GLY A 163 -2.19 6.17 27.38
CA GLY A 163 -2.54 6.06 28.81
C GLY A 163 -3.84 5.32 29.08
N LYS A 164 -4.67 5.06 28.06
CA LYS A 164 -5.99 4.44 28.16
C LYS A 164 -6.07 3.06 27.50
N LEU A 165 -4.99 2.62 26.86
CA LEU A 165 -4.93 1.35 26.16
C LEU A 165 -4.21 0.29 27.01
N HIS A 166 -4.86 -0.85 27.20
CA HIS A 166 -4.19 -2.05 27.69
C HIS A 166 -3.69 -2.82 26.48
N LEU A 167 -2.41 -2.62 26.14
CA LEU A 167 -1.78 -3.25 24.97
C LEU A 167 -1.33 -4.68 25.33
N ASP A 168 -1.72 -5.64 24.52
CA ASP A 168 -1.14 -6.97 24.52
C ASP A 168 0.21 -6.96 23.82
N TRP A 169 1.28 -6.79 24.59
CA TRP A 169 2.65 -6.71 24.07
C TRP A 169 3.18 -8.04 23.52
N GLU A 170 2.64 -9.15 23.95
CA GLU A 170 2.99 -10.46 23.39
C GLU A 170 2.42 -10.58 21.99
N MET A 171 1.14 -10.29 21.83
CA MET A 171 0.47 -10.22 20.53
C MET A 171 1.14 -9.21 19.58
N VAL A 172 1.50 -8.02 20.06
CA VAL A 172 2.23 -7.02 19.26
C VAL A 172 3.55 -7.59 18.73
N ARG A 173 4.31 -8.32 19.55
CA ARG A 173 5.56 -8.96 19.12
C ARG A 173 5.35 -10.04 18.07
N GLU A 174 4.33 -10.88 18.25
CA GLU A 174 3.97 -11.93 17.30
C GLU A 174 3.60 -11.33 15.94
N ILE A 175 2.77 -10.29 15.91
CA ILE A 175 2.35 -9.61 14.68
C ILE A 175 3.55 -9.01 13.94
N ILE A 176 4.47 -8.33 14.67
CA ILE A 176 5.67 -7.73 14.08
C ILE A 176 6.62 -8.79 13.55
N ALA A 177 6.71 -9.94 14.20
CA ALA A 177 7.58 -11.04 13.75
C ALA A 177 6.97 -11.81 12.57
N GLY A 178 5.64 -11.93 12.50
CA GLY A 178 4.93 -12.65 11.44
C GLY A 178 4.83 -11.89 10.13
N GLU A 179 4.70 -10.55 10.18
CA GLU A 179 4.57 -9.67 9.00
C GLU A 179 3.48 -10.11 8.00
N ASP A 180 2.42 -10.75 8.50
CA ASP A 180 1.38 -11.40 7.69
C ASP A 180 0.45 -10.41 6.96
N GLY A 181 0.52 -9.12 7.27
CA GLY A 181 -0.31 -8.08 6.68
C GLY A 181 -1.79 -8.17 7.06
N LEU A 182 -2.12 -8.87 8.12
CA LEU A 182 -3.48 -8.98 8.62
C LEU A 182 -3.71 -8.01 9.79
N PRO A 183 -4.84 -7.29 9.83
CA PRO A 183 -5.19 -6.44 10.96
C PRO A 183 -5.62 -7.31 12.15
N ILE A 184 -4.79 -7.37 13.19
CA ILE A 184 -5.03 -8.14 14.41
C ILE A 184 -5.30 -7.18 15.57
N GLN A 185 -6.29 -7.48 16.40
CA GLN A 185 -6.62 -6.68 17.58
C GLN A 185 -5.49 -6.79 18.61
N ILE A 186 -5.00 -5.62 19.09
CA ILE A 186 -3.92 -5.52 20.08
C ILE A 186 -4.36 -4.85 21.38
N ALA A 187 -5.51 -4.18 21.39
CA ALA A 187 -6.07 -3.54 22.56
C ALA A 187 -7.55 -3.22 22.40
N GLU A 188 -8.19 -2.90 23.51
CA GLU A 188 -9.50 -2.23 23.58
C GLU A 188 -9.36 -0.89 24.30
N GLN A 189 -10.11 0.12 23.86
CA GLN A 189 -10.20 1.37 24.59
C GLN A 189 -10.99 1.15 25.87
N ARG A 190 -10.42 1.49 27.01
CA ARG A 190 -11.18 1.49 28.28
C ARG A 190 -12.29 2.55 28.20
N THR A 191 -13.53 2.12 28.36
CA THR A 191 -14.61 3.05 28.71
C THR A 191 -14.41 3.52 30.15
N GLU A 192 -14.68 4.80 30.42
CA GLU A 192 -14.49 5.41 31.78
C GLU A 192 -15.20 4.64 32.89
N VAL A 193 -16.20 3.83 32.57
CA VAL A 193 -16.95 2.99 33.53
C VAL A 193 -16.08 1.88 34.13
N ALA A 194 -15.21 1.25 33.34
CA ALA A 194 -14.33 0.16 33.79
C ALA A 194 -13.17 0.67 34.70
N ALA A 195 -12.75 1.93 34.53
CA ALA A 195 -11.69 2.52 35.33
C ALA A 195 -12.15 2.90 36.77
N GLN A 196 -13.46 3.04 37.01
CA GLN A 196 -14.00 3.30 38.31
C GLN A 196 -14.20 2.04 39.16
N GLU A 197 -14.39 0.90 38.57
CA GLU A 197 -14.55 -0.38 39.29
C GLU A 197 -13.23 -0.93 39.85
N GLU A 198 -12.08 -0.68 39.20
CA GLU A 198 -10.77 -1.11 39.72
C GLU A 198 -10.21 -0.25 40.83
N GLN A 199 -10.73 0.96 41.06
CA GLN A 199 -10.34 1.81 42.20
C GLN A 199 -11.12 1.51 43.51
N LEU A 200 -12.05 0.55 43.47
CA LEU A 200 -12.90 0.19 44.59
C LEU A 200 -12.51 -1.12 45.30
N PHE A 201 -11.43 -1.75 44.86
CA PHE A 201 -10.81 -2.93 45.49
C PHE A 201 -9.32 -2.68 45.72
#